data_fe0e4c11d07849aa6506784971f47d80
#
_entry.id   fe0e4c11d07849aa6506784971f47d80
#
_cell.length_a   1.000
_cell.length_b   1.000
_cell.length_c   1.000
_cell.angle_alpha   90.00
_cell.angle_beta   90.00
_cell.angle_gamma   90.00
#
_symmetry.space_group_name_H-M   'P 1'
#
loop_
_entity.id
_entity.type
_entity.pdbx_description
1 polymer ?
#
loop_
_entity_poly.entity_id
_entity_poly.type
_entity_poly.pdbx_seq_one_letter_code
_entity_poly.pdbx_strand_id
1 'polypeptide(L)'
;MLTKWIIAIGNTEADGVRMLYAIGNVDQMKRALVELALEDKSNDEESFDYGTEDISDVDETVDSKTNEVTVLNAYNVFSDYHIDYTAQRLDFMQMRNV
;
A
#
# COMPACT_ATOMS: atom_id res chain seq x y z
N MET A 1 -8.68 -15.01 10.18
CA MET A 1 -7.42 -15.68 9.79
C MET A 1 -6.39 -14.66 9.36
N LEU A 2 -5.18 -14.81 9.85
CA LEU A 2 -4.10 -13.90 9.50
C LEU A 2 -3.46 -14.32 8.18
N THR A 3 -3.21 -13.36 7.33
CA THR A 3 -2.66 -13.58 5.99
C THR A 3 -1.31 -12.87 5.89
N LYS A 4 -0.46 -13.38 5.01
CA LYS A 4 0.86 -12.82 4.77
C LYS A 4 0.82 -11.88 3.56
N TRP A 5 1.46 -10.73 3.68
CA TRP A 5 1.45 -9.67 2.67
C TRP A 5 2.86 -9.13 2.47
N ILE A 6 3.09 -8.61 1.28
CA ILE A 6 4.24 -7.74 0.99
C ILE A 6 3.69 -6.33 0.76
N ILE A 7 4.27 -5.36 1.46
CA ILE A 7 3.98 -3.94 1.22
C ILE A 7 5.15 -3.36 0.44
N ALA A 8 4.87 -2.86 -0.76
CA ALA A 8 5.85 -2.18 -1.59
C ALA A 8 5.56 -0.68 -1.58
N ILE A 9 6.56 0.13 -1.28
CA ILE A 9 6.45 1.58 -1.21
C ILE A 9 7.34 2.18 -2.29
N GLY A 10 6.69 2.78 -3.30
CA GLY A 10 7.37 3.40 -4.44
C GLY A 10 7.27 4.91 -4.37
N ASN A 11 8.42 5.59 -4.33
CA ASN A 11 8.50 7.05 -4.35
C ASN A 11 9.12 7.46 -5.68
N THR A 12 8.44 8.32 -6.44
CA THR A 12 8.90 8.72 -7.77
C THR A 12 10.20 9.51 -7.79
N GLU A 13 10.60 10.10 -6.66
CA GLU A 13 11.89 10.80 -6.55
C GLU A 13 13.02 9.91 -6.03
N ALA A 14 12.70 8.75 -5.48
CA ALA A 14 13.69 7.87 -4.89
C ALA A 14 14.10 6.76 -5.84
N ASP A 15 15.37 6.34 -5.77
CA ASP A 15 15.83 5.15 -6.47
C ASP A 15 15.40 3.92 -5.68
N GLY A 16 14.76 2.98 -6.36
CA GLY A 16 14.35 1.72 -5.77
C GLY A 16 13.01 1.78 -5.05
N VAL A 17 12.65 0.65 -4.47
CA VAL A 17 11.38 0.45 -3.78
C VAL A 17 11.65 -0.09 -2.38
N ARG A 18 11.03 0.52 -1.37
CA ARG A 18 11.07 0.00 -0.01
C ARG A 18 10.03 -1.11 0.12
N MET A 19 10.41 -2.25 0.68
CA MET A 19 9.52 -3.39 0.85
C MET A 19 9.45 -3.82 2.29
N LEU A 20 8.22 -4.14 2.74
CA LEU A 20 7.94 -4.62 4.08
C LEU A 20 7.16 -5.92 4.00
N TYR A 21 7.49 -6.85 4.90
CA TYR A 21 6.72 -8.07 5.08
C TYR A 21 5.74 -7.87 6.23
N ALA A 22 4.49 -8.25 6.04
CA ALA A 22 3.47 -8.03 7.05
C ALA A 22 2.53 -9.23 7.17
N ILE A 23 1.94 -9.39 8.35
CA ILE A 23 0.95 -10.43 8.65
C ILE A 23 -0.28 -9.74 9.24
N GLY A 24 -1.45 -10.02 8.68
CA GLY A 24 -2.69 -9.45 9.21
C GLY A 24 -3.88 -9.73 8.31
N ASN A 25 -5.06 -9.33 8.76
CA ASN A 25 -6.26 -9.37 7.94
C ASN A 25 -6.35 -8.10 7.07
N VAL A 26 -7.38 -8.04 6.21
CA VAL A 26 -7.58 -6.91 5.28
C VAL A 26 -7.67 -5.58 6.02
N ASP A 27 -8.45 -5.52 7.09
CA ASP A 27 -8.63 -4.27 7.85
C ASP A 27 -7.32 -3.82 8.51
N GLN A 28 -6.55 -4.75 9.05
CA GLN A 28 -5.25 -4.45 9.64
C GLN A 28 -4.29 -3.92 8.57
N MET A 29 -4.30 -4.49 7.38
CA MET A 29 -3.45 -4.03 6.28
C MET A 29 -3.88 -2.65 5.78
N LYS A 30 -5.18 -2.38 5.70
CA LYS A 30 -5.66 -1.03 5.36
C LYS A 30 -5.16 0.02 6.34
N ARG A 31 -5.25 -0.28 7.64
CA ARG A 31 -4.74 0.63 8.68
C ARG A 31 -3.24 0.84 8.58
N ALA A 32 -2.50 -0.23 8.30
CA ALA A 32 -1.05 -0.13 8.12
C ALA A 32 -0.68 0.80 6.96
N LEU A 33 -1.38 0.69 5.83
CA LEU A 33 -1.15 1.56 4.68
C LEU A 33 -1.51 3.02 5.00
N VAL A 34 -2.61 3.25 5.70
CA VAL A 34 -3.02 4.59 6.12
C VAL A 34 -1.97 5.21 7.06
N GLU A 35 -1.46 4.44 8.02
CA GLU A 35 -0.41 4.91 8.93
C GLU A 35 0.85 5.31 8.18
N LEU A 36 1.29 4.51 7.21
CA LEU A 36 2.44 4.83 6.38
C LEU A 36 2.23 6.12 5.58
N ALA A 37 1.05 6.27 4.98
CA ALA A 37 0.71 7.46 4.21
C ALA A 37 0.68 8.71 5.09
N LEU A 38 0.09 8.62 6.28
CA LEU A 38 0.01 9.75 7.21
C LEU A 38 1.38 10.14 7.76
N GLU A 39 2.26 9.17 8.01
CA GLU A 39 3.64 9.43 8.43
C GLU A 39 4.37 10.27 7.39
N ASP A 40 4.32 9.86 6.13
CA ASP A 40 5.00 10.58 5.06
C ASP A 40 4.38 11.96 4.84
N LYS A 41 3.06 12.07 4.95
CA LYS A 41 2.36 13.36 4.89
C LYS A 41 2.84 14.31 5.99
N SER A 42 2.97 13.83 7.22
CA SER A 42 3.42 14.66 8.33
C SER A 42 4.87 15.11 8.19
N ASN A 43 5.70 14.32 7.50
CA ASN A 43 7.10 14.65 7.27
C ASN A 43 7.31 15.69 6.15
N ASP A 44 6.34 15.82 5.22
CA ASP A 44 6.46 16.71 4.07
C ASP A 44 5.14 17.48 3.82
N GLU A 45 4.57 18.01 4.89
CA GLU A 45 3.25 18.61 4.88
C GLU A 45 3.14 19.83 3.96
N GLU A 46 4.21 20.61 3.81
CA GLU A 46 4.19 21.85 3.01
C GLU A 46 4.02 21.57 1.52
N SER A 47 4.45 20.43 1.02
CA SER A 47 4.32 20.07 -0.39
C SER A 47 3.25 19.03 -0.67
N PHE A 48 2.48 18.63 0.36
CA PHE A 48 1.42 17.66 0.22
C PHE A 48 0.18 18.25 -0.46
N ASP A 49 -0.26 17.63 -1.53
CA ASP A 49 -1.46 18.07 -2.27
C ASP A 49 -2.71 17.28 -1.85
N TYR A 50 -2.67 15.94 -1.94
CA TYR A 50 -3.75 15.08 -1.48
C TYR A 50 -3.28 13.63 -1.37
N GLY A 51 -4.09 12.82 -0.71
CA GLY A 51 -3.75 11.40 -0.57
C GLY A 51 -4.71 10.67 0.36
N THR A 52 -4.34 9.44 0.66
CA THR A 52 -5.08 8.57 1.56
C THR A 52 -5.01 9.12 2.99
N GLU A 53 -6.17 9.32 3.62
CA GLU A 53 -6.27 9.84 4.99
C GLU A 53 -6.92 8.84 5.95
N ASP A 54 -7.77 7.96 5.44
CA ASP A 54 -8.39 6.92 6.27
C ASP A 54 -8.61 5.63 5.48
N ILE A 55 -9.10 4.59 6.14
CA ILE A 55 -9.25 3.27 5.53
C ILE A 55 -10.26 3.24 4.38
N SER A 56 -11.19 4.18 4.31
CA SER A 56 -12.15 4.25 3.21
C SER A 56 -11.51 4.74 1.90
N ASP A 57 -10.34 5.36 1.98
CA ASP A 57 -9.60 5.84 0.82
C ASP A 57 -8.69 4.76 0.21
N VAL A 58 -8.57 3.61 0.89
CA VAL A 58 -7.72 2.51 0.41
C VAL A 58 -8.44 1.74 -0.68
N ASP A 59 -7.83 1.67 -1.86
CA ASP A 59 -8.38 0.94 -3.00
C ASP A 59 -8.16 -0.56 -2.84
N GLU A 60 -9.15 -1.35 -3.23
CA GLU A 60 -9.12 -2.81 -3.15
C GLU A 60 -9.16 -3.42 -4.54
N THR A 61 -8.33 -4.45 -4.75
CA THR A 61 -8.46 -5.34 -5.90
C THR A 61 -8.97 -6.69 -5.40
N VAL A 62 -10.05 -7.16 -5.99
CA VAL A 62 -10.72 -8.39 -5.59
C VAL A 62 -10.54 -9.46 -6.67
N ASP A 63 -10.18 -10.67 -6.24
CA ASP A 63 -10.09 -11.81 -7.14
C ASP A 63 -11.50 -12.25 -7.53
N SER A 64 -11.77 -12.33 -8.85
CA SER A 64 -13.10 -12.62 -9.37
C SER A 64 -13.59 -14.05 -9.08
N LYS A 65 -12.67 -14.99 -8.84
CA LYS A 65 -13.01 -16.39 -8.59
C LYS A 65 -13.35 -16.66 -7.12
N THR A 66 -12.58 -16.06 -6.21
CA THR A 66 -12.72 -16.30 -4.77
C THR A 66 -13.45 -15.19 -4.05
N ASN A 67 -13.62 -14.05 -4.70
CA ASN A 67 -14.18 -12.83 -4.11
C ASN A 67 -13.39 -12.32 -2.90
N GLU A 68 -12.09 -12.62 -2.88
CA GLU A 68 -11.20 -12.18 -1.81
C GLU A 68 -10.38 -10.98 -2.24
N VAL A 69 -10.08 -10.09 -1.29
CA VAL A 69 -9.20 -8.94 -1.52
C VAL A 69 -7.77 -9.45 -1.62
N THR A 70 -7.10 -9.18 -2.73
CA THR A 70 -5.73 -9.65 -3.00
C THR A 70 -4.71 -8.54 -3.02
N VAL A 71 -5.11 -7.30 -3.32
CA VAL A 71 -4.23 -6.13 -3.37
C VAL A 71 -4.94 -4.94 -2.74
N LEU A 72 -4.20 -4.18 -1.96
CA LEU A 72 -4.65 -2.91 -1.38
C LEU A 72 -3.68 -1.82 -1.82
N ASN A 73 -4.20 -0.62 -2.10
CA ASN A 73 -3.38 0.51 -2.50
C ASN A 73 -3.79 1.77 -1.78
N ALA A 74 -2.78 2.45 -1.23
CA ALA A 74 -2.89 3.81 -0.71
C ALA A 74 -1.86 4.68 -1.41
N TYR A 75 -2.00 5.99 -1.33
CA TYR A 75 -1.10 6.90 -2.03
C TYR A 75 -1.05 8.27 -1.38
N ASN A 76 0.03 9.01 -1.67
CA ASN A 76 0.14 10.44 -1.40
C ASN A 76 0.62 11.12 -2.67
N VAL A 77 0.03 12.29 -2.98
CA VAL A 77 0.47 13.14 -4.07
C VAL A 77 1.00 14.43 -3.48
N PHE A 78 2.29 14.66 -3.70
CA PHE A 78 2.98 15.90 -3.31
C PHE A 78 3.16 16.77 -4.57
N SER A 79 3.56 18.01 -4.40
CA SER A 79 3.66 18.93 -5.53
C SER A 79 4.68 18.50 -6.59
N ASP A 80 5.77 17.82 -6.18
CA ASP A 80 6.85 17.42 -7.08
C ASP A 80 6.97 15.91 -7.30
N TYR A 81 6.27 15.10 -6.50
CA TYR A 81 6.39 13.65 -6.56
C TYR A 81 5.17 12.98 -5.96
N HIS A 82 5.08 11.67 -6.10
CA HIS A 82 4.05 10.90 -5.39
C HIS A 82 4.64 9.60 -4.82
N ILE A 83 3.93 9.05 -3.83
CA ILE A 83 4.30 7.80 -3.19
C ILE A 83 3.10 6.87 -3.25
N ASP A 84 3.35 5.63 -3.70
CA ASP A 84 2.37 4.55 -3.69
C ASP A 84 2.71 3.52 -2.63
N TYR A 85 1.69 3.07 -1.90
CA TYR A 85 1.80 2.03 -0.89
C TYR A 85 0.91 0.88 -1.34
N THR A 86 1.50 -0.23 -1.77
CA THR A 86 0.76 -1.38 -2.29
C THR A 86 1.00 -2.59 -1.41
N ALA A 87 -0.07 -3.14 -0.85
CA ALA A 87 -0.02 -4.39 -0.09
C ALA A 87 -0.58 -5.50 -0.97
N GLN A 88 0.20 -6.54 -1.18
CA GLN A 88 -0.21 -7.70 -1.98
C GLN A 88 -0.11 -8.98 -1.17
N ARG A 89 -1.16 -9.80 -1.21
CA ARG A 89 -1.19 -11.10 -0.54
C ARG A 89 -0.19 -12.04 -1.19
N LEU A 90 0.62 -12.70 -0.36
CA LEU A 90 1.64 -13.63 -0.83
C LEU A 90 1.03 -14.84 -1.54
N ASP A 91 -0.09 -15.36 -1.05
CA ASP A 91 -0.73 -16.54 -1.61
C ASP A 91 -1.38 -16.32 -2.99
N PHE A 92 -1.50 -15.05 -3.41
CA PHE A 92 -1.98 -14.69 -4.74
C PHE A 92 -0.87 -14.18 -5.66
N MET A 93 0.37 -14.15 -5.20
CA MET A 93 1.50 -13.74 -6.02
C MET A 93 1.91 -14.87 -6.96
N GLN A 94 2.18 -14.50 -8.21
CA GLN A 94 2.70 -15.46 -9.18
C GLN A 94 4.18 -15.71 -8.92
N MET A 95 4.57 -16.98 -8.94
CA MET A 95 5.98 -17.36 -8.91
C MET A 95 6.43 -17.71 -10.33
N ARG A 96 7.59 -17.18 -10.70
CA ARG A 96 8.17 -17.44 -12.01
C ARG A 96 9.60 -17.95 -11.82
N ASN A 97 9.90 -19.10 -12.41
CA ASN A 97 11.25 -19.63 -12.46
C ASN A 97 12.02 -18.93 -13.58
N VAL A 98 13.15 -18.37 -13.24
CA VAL A 98 14.02 -17.67 -14.19
C VAL A 98 15.38 -18.31 -14.27
#